data_6e0992375ad33257023f393513b7bf7d
#
_entry.id   6e0992375ad33257023f393513b7bf7d
#
_cell.length_a   1.000
_cell.length_b   1.000
_cell.length_c   1.000
_cell.angle_alpha   90.00
_cell.angle_beta   90.00
_cell.angle_gamma   90.00
#
_symmetry.space_group_name_H-M   'P 1'
#
loop_
_entity.id
_entity.type
_entity.pdbx_description
1 polymer ?
#
loop_
_entity_poly.entity_id
_entity_poly.type
_entity_poly.pdbx_seq_one_letter_code
_entity_poly.pdbx_strand_id
1 'polypeptide(L)'
;VTQKTLTVYGLKAEVQQNGKAFLNWVKQELLKKGVDENDISGTVFEQIVMELFMKGIKNDLVRQMFFGEDVAETITLTGSLGSPSGVADTRYNVYKGFWPRIIDAYDAVEIPAAQLLDINVVTTYQTTAAVAGEKTSTITGTSGTANITINGVAYLATFNTSLTQTATDFVATHGPAILARMGKCTLTAGVGTVKVTAGVPGMNVTVSAPVNVSGDLAGSVATTTAAVRNTTLVSGGSNAIFQAMWDKMTPELREYVGKGLQFYTTTSVADKYMKTLEALDGSEVAYGNLVNGQRQLNFRGIPINIRQDWDVRIAN
;
A
#
# COMPACT_ATOMS: atom_id res chain seq x y z
N VAL A 1 -20.98 -15.84 -23.12
CA VAL A 1 -20.97 -16.29 -21.70
C VAL A 1 -19.52 -16.31 -21.25
N THR A 2 -19.14 -15.38 -20.37
CA THR A 2 -17.79 -15.34 -19.78
C THR A 2 -17.78 -16.22 -18.53
N GLN A 3 -16.98 -17.26 -18.55
CA GLN A 3 -16.78 -18.12 -17.39
C GLN A 3 -15.70 -17.49 -16.50
N LYS A 4 -16.02 -17.23 -15.22
CA LYS A 4 -15.05 -16.82 -14.21
C LYS A 4 -14.68 -18.03 -13.35
N THR A 5 -13.40 -18.26 -13.18
CA THR A 5 -12.87 -19.31 -12.29
C THR A 5 -12.64 -18.73 -10.90
N LEU A 6 -13.21 -19.37 -9.90
CA LEU A 6 -12.93 -19.05 -8.49
C LEU A 6 -11.85 -20.02 -7.98
N THR A 7 -10.72 -19.49 -7.57
CA THR A 7 -9.65 -20.26 -6.93
C THR A 7 -9.79 -20.18 -5.42
N VAL A 8 -9.83 -21.32 -4.75
CA VAL A 8 -9.93 -21.42 -3.29
C VAL A 8 -8.56 -21.76 -2.73
N TYR A 9 -8.12 -21.02 -1.71
CA TYR A 9 -6.84 -21.22 -1.03
C TYR A 9 -7.07 -21.78 0.38
N GLY A 10 -6.26 -22.79 0.75
CA GLY A 10 -6.24 -23.32 2.11
C GLY A 10 -5.53 -22.37 3.06
N LEU A 11 -6.17 -22.03 4.17
CA LEU A 11 -5.55 -21.23 5.24
C LEU A 11 -5.20 -22.13 6.42
N LYS A 12 -3.98 -21.97 6.96
CA LYS A 12 -3.51 -22.63 8.17
C LYS A 12 -3.09 -21.56 9.17
N ALA A 13 -3.63 -21.62 10.38
CA ALA A 13 -3.22 -20.77 11.48
C ALA A 13 -2.45 -21.60 12.50
N GLU A 14 -1.22 -21.23 12.79
CA GLU A 14 -0.39 -21.82 13.84
C GLU A 14 0.10 -20.74 14.79
N VAL A 15 0.04 -21.02 16.09
CA VAL A 15 0.61 -20.16 17.12
C VAL A 15 1.79 -20.88 17.76
N GLN A 16 3.00 -20.36 17.54
CA GLN A 16 4.18 -20.72 18.29
C GLN A 16 4.55 -19.54 19.20
N GLN A 17 4.49 -19.77 20.52
CA GLN A 17 4.89 -18.73 21.46
C GLN A 17 5.86 -19.30 22.51
N ASN A 18 6.79 -18.44 22.94
CA ASN A 18 7.59 -18.72 24.11
C ASN A 18 6.67 -18.77 25.35
N GLY A 19 6.64 -19.89 26.07
CA GLY A 19 5.74 -20.12 27.18
C GLY A 19 5.76 -19.01 28.24
N LYS A 20 6.93 -18.37 28.47
CA LYS A 20 7.07 -17.29 29.45
C LYS A 20 6.40 -15.98 28.99
N ALA A 21 6.55 -15.65 27.72
CA ALA A 21 5.90 -14.46 27.12
C ALA A 21 4.37 -14.65 27.05
N PHE A 22 3.94 -15.87 26.72
CA PHE A 22 2.54 -16.25 26.68
C PHE A 22 1.87 -16.14 28.06
N LEU A 23 2.53 -16.64 29.11
CA LEU A 23 2.01 -16.59 30.47
C LEU A 23 1.83 -15.15 30.99
N ASN A 24 2.82 -14.28 30.73
CA ASN A 24 2.73 -12.87 31.12
C ASN A 24 1.58 -12.14 30.43
N TRP A 25 1.35 -12.44 29.17
CA TRP A 25 0.29 -11.83 28.38
C TRP A 25 -1.11 -12.31 28.82
N VAL A 26 -1.26 -13.61 29.10
CA VAL A 26 -2.50 -14.18 29.67
C VAL A 26 -2.81 -13.57 31.03
N LYS A 27 -1.82 -13.42 31.90
CA LYS A 27 -1.99 -12.75 33.19
C LYS A 27 -2.49 -11.30 33.04
N GLN A 28 -1.96 -10.54 32.11
CA GLN A 28 -2.45 -9.18 31.83
C GLN A 28 -3.91 -9.16 31.36
N GLU A 29 -4.32 -10.13 30.57
CA GLU A 29 -5.68 -10.21 30.06
C GLU A 29 -6.68 -10.70 31.15
N LEU A 30 -6.26 -11.61 32.04
CA LEU A 30 -7.00 -12.02 33.21
C LEU A 30 -7.26 -10.83 34.13
N LEU A 31 -6.24 -10.03 34.44
CA LEU A 31 -6.35 -8.82 35.23
C LEU A 31 -7.31 -7.79 34.62
N LYS A 32 -7.31 -7.60 33.32
CA LYS A 32 -8.28 -6.73 32.63
C LYS A 32 -9.71 -7.19 32.78
N LYS A 33 -9.95 -8.50 32.88
CA LYS A 33 -11.26 -9.08 33.06
C LYS A 33 -11.66 -9.19 34.56
N GLY A 34 -10.81 -8.71 35.46
CA GLY A 34 -11.07 -8.75 36.91
C GLY A 34 -10.99 -10.15 37.51
N VAL A 35 -10.33 -11.08 36.85
CA VAL A 35 -10.10 -12.45 37.34
C VAL A 35 -8.78 -12.49 38.10
N ASP A 36 -8.74 -13.22 39.22
CA ASP A 36 -7.52 -13.42 39.99
C ASP A 36 -6.44 -14.09 39.11
N GLU A 37 -5.23 -13.54 39.12
CA GLU A 37 -4.11 -14.07 38.32
C GLU A 37 -3.69 -15.51 38.67
N ASN A 38 -4.11 -16.00 39.85
CA ASN A 38 -3.86 -17.34 40.32
C ASN A 38 -5.01 -18.33 40.00
N ASP A 39 -6.15 -17.83 39.53
CA ASP A 39 -7.25 -18.67 39.08
C ASP A 39 -7.04 -19.11 37.61
N ILE A 40 -6.18 -20.09 37.45
CA ILE A 40 -5.94 -20.77 36.17
C ILE A 40 -6.94 -21.94 36.04
N SER A 41 -8.20 -21.71 36.38
CA SER A 41 -9.24 -22.73 36.12
C SER A 41 -9.36 -22.90 34.58
N GLY A 42 -9.30 -24.14 34.10
CA GLY A 42 -9.19 -24.49 32.68
C GLY A 42 -10.21 -23.82 31.76
N THR A 43 -11.40 -23.50 32.27
CA THR A 43 -12.48 -22.85 31.50
C THR A 43 -12.25 -21.39 31.21
N VAL A 44 -11.78 -20.58 32.14
CA VAL A 44 -11.52 -19.14 31.92
C VAL A 44 -10.27 -18.95 31.08
N PHE A 45 -9.26 -19.76 31.33
CA PHE A 45 -8.04 -19.76 30.57
C PHE A 45 -8.28 -20.13 29.09
N GLU A 46 -9.01 -21.20 28.83
CA GLU A 46 -9.38 -21.63 27.49
C GLU A 46 -10.15 -20.56 26.72
N GLN A 47 -11.14 -19.93 27.37
CA GLN A 47 -11.93 -18.86 26.76
C GLN A 47 -11.05 -17.66 26.35
N ILE A 48 -10.13 -17.23 27.23
CA ILE A 48 -9.23 -16.11 26.93
C ILE A 48 -8.30 -16.46 25.78
N VAL A 49 -7.69 -17.65 25.79
CA VAL A 49 -6.80 -18.10 24.71
C VAL A 49 -7.55 -18.18 23.40
N MET A 50 -8.76 -18.74 23.38
CA MET A 50 -9.61 -18.83 22.19
C MET A 50 -10.00 -17.45 21.66
N GLU A 51 -10.41 -16.52 22.55
CA GLU A 51 -10.78 -15.16 22.15
C GLU A 51 -9.61 -14.40 21.50
N LEU A 52 -8.42 -14.53 22.07
CA LEU A 52 -7.21 -13.92 21.54
C LEU A 52 -6.76 -14.55 20.22
N PHE A 53 -6.86 -15.88 20.12
CA PHE A 53 -6.57 -16.61 18.89
C PHE A 53 -7.53 -16.22 17.77
N MET A 54 -8.83 -16.15 18.05
CA MET A 54 -9.85 -15.72 17.10
C MET A 54 -9.65 -14.27 16.65
N LYS A 55 -9.26 -13.39 17.58
CA LYS A 55 -8.90 -11.99 17.25
C LYS A 55 -7.67 -11.92 16.35
N GLY A 56 -6.67 -12.73 16.62
CA GLY A 56 -5.48 -12.86 15.75
C GLY A 56 -5.84 -13.30 14.34
N ILE A 57 -6.61 -14.39 14.22
CA ILE A 57 -7.09 -14.90 12.92
C ILE A 57 -7.90 -13.83 12.17
N LYS A 58 -8.84 -13.17 12.84
CA LYS A 58 -9.66 -12.13 12.23
C LYS A 58 -8.81 -10.99 11.67
N ASN A 59 -7.84 -10.51 12.44
CA ASN A 59 -6.95 -9.44 11.99
C ASN A 59 -6.08 -9.89 10.82
N ASP A 60 -5.62 -11.13 10.83
CA ASP A 60 -4.82 -11.68 9.74
C ASP A 60 -5.63 -11.87 8.47
N LEU A 61 -6.85 -12.39 8.58
CA LEU A 61 -7.78 -12.52 7.45
C LEU A 61 -8.10 -11.16 6.81
N VAL A 62 -8.36 -10.14 7.62
CA VAL A 62 -8.63 -8.78 7.11
C VAL A 62 -7.39 -8.22 6.40
N ARG A 63 -6.21 -8.42 6.97
CA ARG A 63 -4.95 -8.00 6.35
C ARG A 63 -4.71 -8.70 5.01
N GLN A 64 -4.90 -10.01 4.95
CA GLN A 64 -4.78 -10.81 3.73
C GLN A 64 -5.83 -10.40 2.68
N MET A 65 -7.07 -10.16 3.11
CA MET A 65 -8.15 -9.78 2.22
C MET A 65 -7.85 -8.47 1.46
N PHE A 66 -7.25 -7.49 2.13
CA PHE A 66 -6.94 -6.22 1.49
C PHE A 66 -5.56 -6.18 0.83
N PHE A 67 -4.55 -6.74 1.45
CA PHE A 67 -3.15 -6.55 1.08
C PHE A 67 -2.42 -7.85 0.73
N GLY A 68 -3.10 -8.99 0.69
CA GLY A 68 -2.48 -10.26 0.32
C GLY A 68 -1.90 -10.22 -1.10
N GLU A 69 -0.81 -10.93 -1.32
CA GLU A 69 -0.17 -11.10 -2.63
C GLU A 69 0.25 -12.56 -2.77
N ASP A 70 -0.05 -13.18 -3.90
CA ASP A 70 0.21 -14.61 -4.13
C ASP A 70 1.63 -14.89 -4.66
N VAL A 71 2.34 -13.85 -5.04
CA VAL A 71 3.72 -13.98 -5.48
C VAL A 71 4.64 -13.90 -4.26
N ALA A 72 5.53 -14.89 -4.12
CA ALA A 72 6.57 -14.90 -3.07
C ALA A 72 7.52 -13.68 -3.16
N GLU A 73 7.43 -12.93 -4.23
CA GLU A 73 8.09 -11.67 -4.45
C GLU A 73 7.20 -10.55 -3.95
N THR A 74 7.51 -10.09 -2.89
CA THR A 74 7.27 -8.89 -2.16
C THR A 74 6.82 -7.71 -2.95
N ILE A 75 5.59 -7.65 -3.29
CA ILE A 75 4.96 -6.34 -3.36
C ILE A 75 4.57 -5.98 -1.94
N THR A 76 5.48 -5.45 -1.24
CA THR A 76 5.18 -4.77 -0.02
C THR A 76 4.54 -3.46 -0.42
N LEU A 77 3.25 -3.34 -0.19
CA LEU A 77 2.54 -2.09 -0.26
C LEU A 77 3.03 -1.19 0.87
N THR A 78 4.09 -0.42 0.66
CA THR A 78 4.52 0.60 1.62
C THR A 78 4.49 1.94 0.98
N GLY A 79 4.07 2.90 1.76
CA GLY A 79 4.26 4.34 1.52
C GLY A 79 3.45 4.89 0.39
N SER A 80 2.83 4.42 -0.45
CA SER A 80 1.87 4.70 -1.48
C SER A 80 1.71 3.49 -2.39
N LEU A 81 1.10 2.47 -1.87
CA LEU A 81 0.77 1.24 -2.57
C LEU A 81 1.95 0.31 -2.94
N GLY A 82 3.15 0.52 -2.49
CA GLY A 82 4.21 -0.44 -2.72
C GLY A 82 5.38 -0.28 -1.77
N SER A 83 5.86 -1.33 -1.16
CA SER A 83 7.16 -1.29 -0.51
C SER A 83 8.25 -1.43 -1.55
N PRO A 84 9.13 -0.47 -1.63
CA PRO A 84 10.34 -0.62 -2.40
C PRO A 84 11.35 -1.59 -1.76
N SER A 85 11.08 -2.15 -0.58
CA SER A 85 12.08 -2.94 0.12
C SER A 85 12.33 -4.32 -0.49
N GLY A 86 11.43 -4.80 -1.31
CA GLY A 86 11.61 -6.07 -1.97
C GLY A 86 11.80 -7.28 -1.03
N VAL A 87 11.46 -7.17 0.26
CA VAL A 87 11.57 -8.27 1.21
C VAL A 87 10.26 -9.04 1.25
N ALA A 88 10.29 -10.35 1.00
CA ALA A 88 9.13 -11.20 1.10
C ALA A 88 8.56 -11.16 2.52
N ASP A 89 7.33 -10.72 2.64
CA ASP A 89 6.60 -10.76 3.89
C ASP A 89 5.60 -11.93 3.83
N THR A 90 5.99 -13.05 4.42
CA THR A 90 5.19 -14.27 4.46
C THR A 90 3.81 -14.08 5.09
N ARG A 91 3.60 -12.97 5.80
CA ARG A 91 2.29 -12.62 6.37
C ARG A 91 1.26 -12.20 5.33
N TYR A 92 1.68 -11.98 4.07
CA TYR A 92 0.82 -11.50 2.99
C TYR A 92 0.79 -12.39 1.76
N ASN A 93 1.58 -13.46 1.72
CA ASN A 93 1.81 -14.26 0.51
C ASN A 93 0.90 -15.50 0.37
N VAL A 94 -0.32 -15.44 0.86
CA VAL A 94 -1.25 -16.58 0.77
C VAL A 94 -2.11 -16.51 -0.48
N TYR A 95 -2.69 -15.35 -0.76
CA TYR A 95 -3.52 -15.11 -1.95
C TYR A 95 -3.55 -13.62 -2.30
N LYS A 96 -3.89 -13.33 -3.54
CA LYS A 96 -3.97 -11.95 -4.03
C LYS A 96 -5.19 -11.23 -3.47
N GLY A 97 -4.95 -10.23 -2.64
CA GLY A 97 -5.95 -9.43 -1.98
C GLY A 97 -6.61 -8.38 -2.88
N PHE A 98 -7.43 -7.54 -2.28
CA PHE A 98 -8.22 -6.54 -2.98
C PHE A 98 -7.36 -5.44 -3.64
N TRP A 99 -6.41 -4.86 -2.90
CA TRP A 99 -5.55 -3.80 -3.42
C TRP A 99 -4.65 -4.23 -4.57
N PRO A 100 -3.91 -5.36 -4.49
CA PRO A 100 -3.13 -5.85 -5.62
C PRO A 100 -3.98 -6.10 -6.87
N ARG A 101 -5.20 -6.62 -6.71
CA ARG A 101 -6.11 -6.83 -7.85
C ARG A 101 -6.58 -5.52 -8.49
N ILE A 102 -6.84 -4.48 -7.69
CA ILE A 102 -7.18 -3.15 -8.22
C ILE A 102 -5.99 -2.57 -8.98
N ILE A 103 -4.78 -2.71 -8.43
CA ILE A 103 -3.56 -2.21 -9.07
C ILE A 103 -3.34 -2.92 -10.41
N ASP A 104 -3.47 -4.25 -10.44
CA ASP A 104 -3.36 -5.00 -11.69
C ASP A 104 -4.40 -4.56 -12.73
N ALA A 105 -5.65 -4.43 -12.32
CA ALA A 105 -6.72 -3.99 -13.21
C ALA A 105 -6.50 -2.56 -13.71
N TYR A 106 -5.91 -1.70 -12.87
CA TYR A 106 -5.50 -0.37 -13.25
C TYR A 106 -4.34 -0.40 -14.26
N ASP A 107 -3.34 -1.25 -14.03
CA ASP A 107 -2.17 -1.39 -14.88
C ASP A 107 -2.52 -2.05 -16.23
N ALA A 108 -3.44 -3.00 -16.23
CA ALA A 108 -4.00 -3.61 -17.42
C ALA A 108 -5.02 -2.72 -18.17
N VAL A 109 -5.29 -1.51 -17.67
CA VAL A 109 -6.29 -0.57 -18.23
C VAL A 109 -7.70 -1.19 -18.28
N GLU A 110 -7.98 -2.11 -17.37
CA GLU A 110 -9.31 -2.75 -17.24
C GLU A 110 -10.31 -1.83 -16.52
N ILE A 111 -9.82 -0.91 -15.68
CA ILE A 111 -10.66 0.09 -15.01
C ILE A 111 -10.82 1.29 -15.94
N PRO A 112 -12.04 1.63 -16.37
CA PRO A 112 -12.27 2.80 -17.22
C PRO A 112 -11.77 4.09 -16.54
N ALA A 113 -11.12 4.96 -17.28
CA ALA A 113 -10.63 6.24 -16.75
C ALA A 113 -11.75 7.11 -16.15
N ALA A 114 -12.97 6.95 -16.63
CA ALA A 114 -14.14 7.62 -16.06
C ALA A 114 -14.44 7.21 -14.60
N GLN A 115 -14.01 6.02 -14.18
CA GLN A 115 -14.18 5.52 -12.81
C GLN A 115 -12.99 5.83 -11.90
N LEU A 116 -11.90 6.34 -12.45
CA LEU A 116 -10.72 6.74 -11.69
C LEU A 116 -10.81 8.22 -11.30
N LEU A 117 -10.49 8.52 -10.06
CA LEU A 117 -10.38 9.88 -9.56
C LEU A 117 -8.92 10.18 -9.24
N ASP A 118 -8.34 11.13 -9.97
CA ASP A 118 -7.04 11.69 -9.60
C ASP A 118 -7.23 12.76 -8.51
N ILE A 119 -6.78 12.45 -7.32
CA ILE A 119 -6.83 13.38 -6.16
C ILE A 119 -5.57 14.25 -6.07
N ASN A 120 -4.61 14.11 -6.97
CA ASN A 120 -3.38 14.92 -7.00
C ASN A 120 -3.59 16.31 -7.66
N VAL A 121 -4.78 16.87 -7.47
CA VAL A 121 -5.12 18.21 -7.98
C VAL A 121 -4.98 19.23 -6.87
N VAL A 122 -3.99 20.11 -7.02
CA VAL A 122 -3.73 21.23 -6.08
C VAL A 122 -4.92 22.19 -6.09
N THR A 123 -5.22 22.75 -4.96
CA THR A 123 -6.34 23.66 -4.67
C THR A 123 -7.72 23.00 -4.63
N THR A 124 -7.96 21.91 -5.34
CA THR A 124 -9.24 21.18 -5.29
C THR A 124 -9.26 20.16 -4.16
N TYR A 125 -8.23 19.32 -4.08
CA TYR A 125 -8.16 18.24 -3.09
C TYR A 125 -7.02 18.44 -2.11
N GLN A 126 -5.89 18.93 -2.56
CA GLN A 126 -4.64 18.94 -1.80
C GLN A 126 -3.95 20.31 -1.82
N THR A 127 -3.18 20.59 -0.77
CA THR A 127 -2.42 21.85 -0.65
C THR A 127 -1.15 21.85 -1.48
N THR A 128 -0.57 20.66 -1.72
CA THR A 128 0.70 20.49 -2.45
C THR A 128 0.57 19.30 -3.39
N ALA A 129 1.05 19.43 -4.61
CA ALA A 129 1.09 18.30 -5.53
C ALA A 129 2.09 17.24 -5.06
N ALA A 130 1.71 15.98 -5.12
CA ALA A 130 2.65 14.89 -4.94
C ALA A 130 3.55 14.79 -6.18
N VAL A 131 4.84 14.55 -5.96
CA VAL A 131 5.84 14.41 -7.02
C VAL A 131 6.50 13.05 -6.89
N ALA A 132 6.58 12.31 -7.99
CA ALA A 132 7.29 11.04 -8.04
C ALA A 132 8.80 11.24 -7.89
N GLY A 133 9.43 10.42 -7.04
CA GLY A 133 10.88 10.45 -6.86
C GLY A 133 11.59 9.94 -8.10
N GLU A 134 12.72 10.56 -8.44
CA GLU A 134 13.57 10.18 -9.54
C GLU A 134 15.03 10.12 -9.09
N LYS A 135 15.71 9.04 -9.43
CA LYS A 135 17.15 8.87 -9.20
C LYS A 135 17.88 8.42 -10.46
N THR A 136 19.05 8.97 -10.64
CA THR A 136 19.93 8.64 -11.75
C THR A 136 21.21 8.01 -11.23
N SER A 137 21.50 6.80 -11.67
CA SER A 137 22.80 6.14 -11.49
C SER A 137 23.65 6.41 -12.72
N THR A 138 24.82 7.01 -12.53
CA THR A 138 25.80 7.27 -13.59
C THR A 138 26.87 6.20 -13.57
N ILE A 139 27.10 5.58 -14.71
CA ILE A 139 28.11 4.53 -14.91
C ILE A 139 29.34 5.20 -15.52
N THR A 140 30.52 4.87 -15.01
CA THR A 140 31.83 5.29 -15.52
C THR A 140 32.74 4.09 -15.66
N GLY A 141 33.81 4.20 -16.42
CA GLY A 141 34.75 3.12 -16.69
C GLY A 141 34.73 2.67 -18.15
N THR A 142 35.58 1.75 -18.49
CA THR A 142 35.81 1.29 -19.88
C THR A 142 35.77 -0.23 -20.01
N SER A 143 35.65 -0.96 -18.89
CA SER A 143 35.65 -2.43 -18.91
C SER A 143 35.04 -3.01 -17.65
N GLY A 144 34.56 -4.25 -17.72
CA GLY A 144 34.16 -5.05 -16.58
C GLY A 144 32.67 -4.98 -16.23
N THR A 145 32.36 -5.18 -14.97
CA THR A 145 30.99 -5.27 -14.46
C THR A 145 30.80 -4.53 -13.14
N ALA A 146 29.60 -4.00 -12.92
CA ALA A 146 29.23 -3.35 -11.66
C ALA A 146 27.79 -3.68 -11.27
N ASN A 147 27.50 -3.75 -9.98
CA ASN A 147 26.17 -3.92 -9.45
C ASN A 147 25.49 -2.56 -9.22
N ILE A 148 24.32 -2.37 -9.78
CA ILE A 148 23.41 -1.25 -9.47
C ILE A 148 22.26 -1.83 -8.64
N THR A 149 22.13 -1.38 -7.39
CA THR A 149 21.05 -1.81 -6.51
C THR A 149 19.85 -0.90 -6.69
N ILE A 150 18.71 -1.47 -7.08
CA ILE A 150 17.44 -0.75 -7.22
C ILE A 150 16.43 -1.35 -6.25
N ASN A 151 15.95 -0.51 -5.34
CA ASN A 151 15.04 -0.92 -4.26
C ASN A 151 15.47 -2.21 -3.54
N GLY A 152 16.75 -2.25 -3.15
CA GLY A 152 17.33 -3.34 -2.38
C GLY A 152 17.78 -4.56 -3.17
N VAL A 153 17.56 -4.60 -4.50
CA VAL A 153 18.03 -5.70 -5.35
C VAL A 153 19.15 -5.25 -6.26
N ALA A 154 20.21 -6.03 -6.27
CA ALA A 154 21.37 -5.79 -7.12
C ALA A 154 21.14 -6.37 -8.51
N TYR A 155 21.41 -5.56 -9.53
CA TYR A 155 21.36 -5.91 -10.94
C TYR A 155 22.75 -5.66 -11.55
N LEU A 156 23.25 -6.62 -12.30
CA LEU A 156 24.60 -6.57 -12.88
C LEU A 156 24.61 -5.78 -14.19
N ALA A 157 25.31 -4.65 -14.22
CA ALA A 157 25.68 -3.96 -15.43
C ALA A 157 26.98 -4.52 -15.98
N THR A 158 27.03 -4.85 -17.27
CA THR A 158 28.22 -5.33 -17.98
C THR A 158 28.61 -4.33 -19.04
N PHE A 159 29.87 -3.90 -19.06
CA PHE A 159 30.35 -2.98 -20.07
C PHE A 159 30.23 -3.58 -21.48
N ASN A 160 29.69 -2.81 -22.40
CA ASN A 160 29.58 -3.17 -23.79
C ASN A 160 29.92 -1.96 -24.66
N THR A 161 30.93 -2.04 -25.47
CA THR A 161 31.40 -1.07 -26.47
C THR A 161 31.44 0.40 -26.03
N SER A 162 30.44 0.89 -25.32
CA SER A 162 30.35 2.24 -24.78
C SER A 162 29.45 2.29 -23.52
N LEU A 163 29.59 3.33 -22.71
CA LEU A 163 28.73 3.55 -21.54
C LEU A 163 27.24 3.70 -21.91
N THR A 164 26.96 4.31 -23.07
CA THR A 164 25.60 4.44 -23.59
C THR A 164 25.00 3.06 -23.90
N GLN A 165 25.77 2.20 -24.58
CA GLN A 165 25.33 0.84 -24.87
C GLN A 165 25.16 0.02 -23.59
N THR A 166 26.09 0.16 -22.65
CA THR A 166 26.01 -0.48 -21.33
C THR A 166 24.72 -0.12 -20.58
N ALA A 167 24.36 1.16 -20.56
CA ALA A 167 23.10 1.62 -19.94
C ALA A 167 21.86 1.10 -20.69
N THR A 168 21.92 1.07 -22.02
CA THR A 168 20.82 0.54 -22.86
C THR A 168 20.62 -0.96 -22.61
N ASP A 169 21.70 -1.73 -22.62
CA ASP A 169 21.66 -3.17 -22.37
C ASP A 169 21.18 -3.49 -20.95
N PHE A 170 21.62 -2.70 -19.96
CA PHE A 170 21.14 -2.84 -18.60
C PHE A 170 19.62 -2.67 -18.50
N VAL A 171 19.06 -1.60 -19.10
CA VAL A 171 17.61 -1.35 -19.11
C VAL A 171 16.87 -2.43 -19.90
N ALA A 172 17.39 -2.87 -21.03
CA ALA A 172 16.79 -3.94 -21.83
C ALA A 172 16.76 -5.29 -21.09
N THR A 173 17.86 -5.63 -20.41
CA THR A 173 18.00 -6.93 -19.72
C THR A 173 17.22 -6.97 -18.41
N HIS A 174 17.32 -5.94 -17.59
CA HIS A 174 16.76 -5.93 -16.23
C HIS A 174 15.45 -5.16 -16.10
N GLY A 175 15.11 -4.32 -17.08
CA GLY A 175 13.89 -3.51 -17.05
C GLY A 175 12.63 -4.30 -16.77
N PRO A 176 12.35 -5.40 -17.49
CA PRO A 176 11.15 -6.20 -17.23
C PRO A 176 11.07 -6.73 -15.78
N ALA A 177 12.18 -7.21 -15.23
CA ALA A 177 12.23 -7.71 -13.85
C ALA A 177 12.05 -6.58 -12.81
N ILE A 178 12.64 -5.41 -13.08
CA ILE A 178 12.49 -4.23 -12.21
C ILE A 178 11.04 -3.73 -12.23
N LEU A 179 10.43 -3.64 -13.42
CA LEU A 179 9.03 -3.25 -13.59
C LEU A 179 8.07 -4.22 -12.92
N ALA A 180 8.29 -5.52 -13.05
CA ALA A 180 7.48 -6.53 -12.38
C ALA A 180 7.52 -6.41 -10.84
N ARG A 181 8.66 -5.98 -10.29
CA ARG A 181 8.83 -5.79 -8.83
C ARG A 181 8.29 -4.47 -8.32
N MET A 182 8.46 -3.40 -9.09
CA MET A 182 8.16 -2.04 -8.64
C MET A 182 6.77 -1.57 -9.05
N GLY A 183 6.06 -2.36 -9.84
CA GLY A 183 4.82 -1.92 -10.45
C GLY A 183 5.07 -0.78 -11.43
N LYS A 184 4.27 0.27 -11.33
CA LYS A 184 4.45 1.44 -12.21
C LYS A 184 5.73 2.19 -11.86
N CYS A 185 6.78 1.97 -12.62
CA CYS A 185 7.95 2.84 -12.65
C CYS A 185 8.41 2.98 -14.09
N THR A 186 9.26 3.95 -14.36
CA THR A 186 9.91 4.07 -15.67
C THR A 186 11.42 3.97 -15.51
N LEU A 187 12.03 3.18 -16.40
CA LEU A 187 13.47 3.10 -16.54
C LEU A 187 13.87 3.69 -17.88
N THR A 188 14.83 4.58 -17.87
CA THR A 188 15.38 5.16 -19.10
C THR A 188 16.90 5.08 -19.08
N ALA A 189 17.46 4.67 -20.22
CA ALA A 189 18.89 4.73 -20.47
C ALA A 189 19.26 6.07 -21.08
N GLY A 190 20.39 6.63 -20.66
CA GLY A 190 21.01 7.82 -21.23
C GLY A 190 22.48 7.56 -21.53
N VAL A 191 23.25 8.61 -21.77
CA VAL A 191 24.71 8.52 -21.99
C VAL A 191 25.37 8.10 -20.67
N GLY A 192 25.66 6.80 -20.54
CA GLY A 192 26.23 6.24 -19.30
C GLY A 192 25.34 6.37 -18.08
N THR A 193 24.04 6.55 -18.26
CA THR A 193 23.13 6.75 -17.10
C THR A 193 21.93 5.83 -17.15
N VAL A 194 21.53 5.37 -15.97
CA VAL A 194 20.28 4.63 -15.75
C VAL A 194 19.41 5.47 -14.81
N LYS A 195 18.30 5.97 -15.35
CA LYS A 195 17.36 6.78 -14.58
C LYS A 195 16.14 5.94 -14.22
N VAL A 196 15.76 5.99 -12.96
CA VAL A 196 14.59 5.31 -12.41
C VAL A 196 13.64 6.36 -11.84
N THR A 197 12.42 6.40 -12.35
CA THR A 197 11.36 7.28 -11.87
C THR A 197 10.24 6.45 -11.27
N ALA A 198 9.80 6.78 -10.07
CA ALA A 198 8.65 6.14 -9.45
C ALA A 198 7.39 6.33 -10.30
N GLY A 199 6.56 5.31 -10.39
CA GLY A 199 5.34 5.35 -11.20
C GLY A 199 4.18 6.08 -10.55
N VAL A 200 4.27 6.37 -9.25
CA VAL A 200 3.20 6.99 -8.47
C VAL A 200 3.73 8.27 -7.82
N PRO A 201 3.03 9.41 -7.94
CA PRO A 201 3.39 10.63 -7.24
C PRO A 201 3.51 10.39 -5.72
N GLY A 202 4.53 10.98 -5.10
CA GLY A 202 4.81 10.81 -3.67
C GLY A 202 5.64 9.59 -3.33
N MET A 203 5.80 8.64 -4.25
CA MET A 203 6.63 7.46 -4.06
C MET A 203 8.12 7.78 -4.27
N ASN A 204 8.97 7.26 -3.42
CA ASN A 204 10.41 7.36 -3.56
C ASN A 204 10.98 6.10 -4.24
N VAL A 205 12.13 6.24 -4.89
CA VAL A 205 12.94 5.14 -5.39
C VAL A 205 14.29 5.15 -4.72
N THR A 206 14.85 3.97 -4.46
CA THR A 206 16.23 3.83 -4.00
C THR A 206 17.07 3.24 -5.12
N VAL A 207 18.13 3.94 -5.48
CA VAL A 207 19.10 3.48 -6.47
C VAL A 207 20.48 3.72 -5.90
N SER A 208 21.37 2.73 -5.99
CA SER A 208 22.76 2.89 -5.57
C SER A 208 23.63 3.44 -6.70
N ALA A 209 24.79 3.99 -6.33
CA ALA A 209 25.91 4.09 -7.26
C ALA A 209 26.29 2.68 -7.76
N PRO A 210 26.81 2.55 -8.98
CA PRO A 210 27.41 1.32 -9.46
C PRO A 210 28.56 0.88 -8.53
N VAL A 211 28.49 -0.35 -8.03
CA VAL A 211 29.54 -0.94 -7.19
C VAL A 211 30.32 -1.93 -8.04
N ASN A 212 31.60 -1.69 -8.21
CA ASN A 212 32.47 -2.52 -9.01
C ASN A 212 32.44 -4.00 -8.58
N VAL A 213 32.34 -4.89 -9.56
CA VAL A 213 32.46 -6.34 -9.38
C VAL A 213 33.72 -6.86 -10.10
N SER A 214 33.98 -6.33 -11.30
CA SER A 214 35.20 -6.67 -12.06
C SER A 214 35.55 -5.51 -13.01
N GLY A 215 36.81 -5.41 -13.38
CA GLY A 215 37.28 -4.35 -14.25
C GLY A 215 37.33 -2.98 -13.58
N ASP A 216 36.97 -1.93 -14.31
CA ASP A 216 37.00 -0.54 -13.83
C ASP A 216 35.61 0.15 -13.79
N LEU A 217 34.55 -0.63 -14.01
CA LEU A 217 33.19 -0.07 -13.99
C LEU A 217 32.84 0.43 -12.59
N ALA A 218 32.49 1.68 -12.47
CA ALA A 218 32.15 2.36 -11.22
C ALA A 218 31.10 3.46 -11.51
N GLY A 219 30.84 4.34 -10.56
CA GLY A 219 29.99 5.49 -10.84
C GLY A 219 29.45 6.19 -9.61
N SER A 220 28.42 6.98 -9.82
CA SER A 220 27.77 7.78 -8.79
C SER A 220 26.26 7.67 -8.91
N VAL A 221 25.55 8.14 -7.88
CA VAL A 221 24.09 8.27 -7.90
C VAL A 221 23.70 9.68 -7.51
N ALA A 222 22.73 10.24 -8.23
CA ALA A 222 22.13 11.52 -7.90
C ALA A 222 20.63 11.38 -7.71
N THR A 223 20.07 12.15 -6.78
CA THR A 223 18.62 12.36 -6.71
C THR A 223 18.28 13.46 -7.69
N THR A 224 17.63 13.11 -8.79
CA THR A 224 17.25 14.05 -9.84
C THR A 224 15.99 14.81 -9.43
N THR A 225 15.02 14.09 -8.84
CA THR A 225 13.82 14.68 -8.29
C THR A 225 13.52 14.02 -6.94
N ALA A 226 13.37 14.84 -5.90
CA ALA A 226 12.93 14.33 -4.60
C ALA A 226 11.44 14.00 -4.65
N ALA A 227 11.06 12.87 -4.08
CA ALA A 227 9.65 12.55 -3.91
C ALA A 227 8.99 13.55 -2.95
N VAL A 228 7.84 14.08 -3.34
CA VAL A 228 7.00 14.93 -2.50
C VAL A 228 5.69 14.22 -2.27
N ARG A 229 5.38 13.90 -1.02
CA ARG A 229 4.09 13.32 -0.63
C ARG A 229 3.08 14.43 -0.38
N ASN A 230 1.88 14.21 -0.81
CA ASN A 230 0.75 15.03 -0.41
C ASN A 230 0.34 14.67 1.01
N THR A 231 0.59 15.57 1.93
CA THR A 231 0.34 15.31 3.36
C THR A 231 -0.93 15.98 3.88
N THR A 232 -1.51 16.92 3.14
CA THR A 232 -2.60 17.74 3.64
C THR A 232 -3.67 18.00 2.59
N LEU A 233 -4.92 17.60 2.91
CA LEU A 233 -6.09 17.99 2.13
C LEU A 233 -6.43 19.46 2.39
N VAL A 234 -6.87 20.17 1.37
CA VAL A 234 -7.41 21.52 1.52
C VAL A 234 -8.68 21.51 2.39
N SER A 235 -9.08 22.67 2.91
CA SER A 235 -10.38 22.81 3.57
C SER A 235 -11.49 22.42 2.59
N GLY A 236 -12.38 21.51 3.00
CA GLY A 236 -13.41 20.95 2.11
C GLY A 236 -12.93 19.90 1.11
N GLY A 237 -11.62 19.63 1.00
CA GLY A 237 -11.06 18.67 0.03
C GLY A 237 -11.61 17.26 0.19
N SER A 238 -11.83 16.78 1.41
CA SER A 238 -12.47 15.49 1.65
C SER A 238 -13.91 15.43 1.16
N ASN A 239 -14.68 16.49 1.36
CA ASN A 239 -16.04 16.60 0.83
C ASN A 239 -16.04 16.59 -0.70
N ALA A 240 -15.09 17.30 -1.32
CA ALA A 240 -14.90 17.30 -2.77
C ALA A 240 -14.52 15.91 -3.31
N ILE A 241 -13.71 15.14 -2.58
CA ILE A 241 -13.36 13.76 -2.93
C ILE A 241 -14.61 12.87 -2.92
N PHE A 242 -15.41 12.88 -1.84
CA PHE A 242 -16.63 12.08 -1.76
C PHE A 242 -17.66 12.50 -2.81
N GLN A 243 -17.77 13.80 -3.08
CA GLN A 243 -18.63 14.30 -4.16
C GLN A 243 -18.16 13.79 -5.53
N ALA A 244 -16.88 13.89 -5.83
CA ALA A 244 -16.33 13.40 -7.09
C ALA A 244 -16.44 11.88 -7.24
N MET A 245 -16.29 11.13 -6.16
CA MET A 245 -16.54 9.67 -6.15
C MET A 245 -18.01 9.38 -6.46
N TRP A 246 -18.95 10.13 -5.86
CA TRP A 246 -20.37 10.01 -6.14
C TRP A 246 -20.67 10.30 -7.61
N ASP A 247 -20.10 11.36 -8.16
CA ASP A 247 -20.36 11.77 -9.55
C ASP A 247 -19.84 10.77 -10.57
N LYS A 248 -18.77 10.04 -10.22
CA LYS A 248 -18.19 8.95 -11.03
C LYS A 248 -18.93 7.62 -10.91
N MET A 249 -19.81 7.45 -9.94
CA MET A 249 -20.60 6.22 -9.80
C MET A 249 -21.55 6.04 -10.98
N THR A 250 -21.60 4.83 -11.51
CA THR A 250 -22.59 4.46 -12.52
C THR A 250 -23.99 4.43 -11.93
N PRO A 251 -25.04 4.64 -12.74
CA PRO A 251 -26.42 4.57 -12.25
C PRO A 251 -26.74 3.26 -11.52
N GLU A 252 -26.24 2.13 -12.05
CA GLU A 252 -26.43 0.80 -11.46
C GLU A 252 -25.79 0.70 -10.07
N LEU A 253 -24.63 1.31 -9.87
CA LEU A 253 -23.97 1.33 -8.56
C LEU A 253 -24.73 2.18 -7.55
N ARG A 254 -25.35 3.29 -8.00
CA ARG A 254 -26.17 4.16 -7.14
C ARG A 254 -27.43 3.48 -6.63
N GLU A 255 -27.95 2.47 -7.32
CA GLU A 255 -29.10 1.67 -6.86
C GLU A 255 -28.80 0.86 -5.59
N TYR A 256 -27.53 0.64 -5.27
CA TYR A 256 -27.10 -0.05 -4.06
C TYR A 256 -26.94 0.87 -2.83
N VAL A 257 -27.26 2.14 -2.95
CA VAL A 257 -27.32 3.05 -1.79
C VAL A 257 -28.37 2.54 -0.81
N GLY A 258 -27.97 2.36 0.45
CA GLY A 258 -28.81 1.73 1.48
C GLY A 258 -28.90 0.19 1.39
N LYS A 259 -28.28 -0.44 0.39
CA LYS A 259 -28.26 -1.89 0.18
C LYS A 259 -26.86 -2.49 0.37
N GLY A 260 -26.04 -1.88 1.22
CA GLY A 260 -24.68 -2.37 1.53
C GLY A 260 -23.54 -1.65 0.82
N LEU A 261 -23.81 -0.68 -0.05
CA LEU A 261 -22.78 0.19 -0.61
C LEU A 261 -22.10 0.99 0.51
N GLN A 262 -20.77 1.03 0.50
CA GLN A 262 -19.97 1.74 1.49
C GLN A 262 -18.78 2.45 0.84
N PHE A 263 -18.42 3.61 1.39
CA PHE A 263 -17.12 4.21 1.12
C PHE A 263 -16.09 3.64 2.09
N TYR A 264 -14.95 3.26 1.58
CA TYR A 264 -13.78 2.86 2.38
C TYR A 264 -12.73 3.96 2.30
N THR A 265 -12.22 4.38 3.44
CA THR A 265 -11.26 5.47 3.50
C THR A 265 -10.28 5.33 4.67
N THR A 266 -9.20 6.10 4.62
CA THR A 266 -8.22 6.25 5.70
C THR A 266 -8.76 7.19 6.78
N THR A 267 -8.19 7.12 7.99
CA THR A 267 -8.54 8.00 9.10
C THR A 267 -8.33 9.48 8.75
N SER A 268 -7.26 9.80 8.04
CA SER A 268 -6.92 11.18 7.69
C SER A 268 -7.98 11.86 6.81
N VAL A 269 -8.55 11.12 5.85
CA VAL A 269 -9.62 11.65 4.98
C VAL A 269 -10.92 11.81 5.75
N ALA A 270 -11.24 10.82 6.61
CA ALA A 270 -12.45 10.86 7.44
C ALA A 270 -12.41 12.01 8.45
N ASP A 271 -11.28 12.22 9.14
CA ASP A 271 -11.10 13.32 10.11
C ASP A 271 -11.22 14.69 9.44
N LYS A 272 -10.67 14.84 8.23
CA LYS A 272 -10.81 16.08 7.47
C LYS A 272 -12.26 16.31 7.01
N TYR A 273 -12.96 15.25 6.68
CA TYR A 273 -14.38 15.34 6.35
C TYR A 273 -15.20 15.74 7.59
N MET A 274 -14.96 15.13 8.74
CA MET A 274 -15.56 15.50 10.02
C MET A 274 -15.36 16.99 10.33
N LYS A 275 -14.12 17.47 10.24
CA LYS A 275 -13.80 18.90 10.47
C LYS A 275 -14.51 19.83 9.50
N THR A 276 -14.73 19.41 8.26
CA THR A 276 -15.50 20.18 7.29
C THR A 276 -16.96 20.29 7.70
N LEU A 277 -17.52 19.20 8.24
CA LEU A 277 -18.92 19.18 8.71
C LEU A 277 -19.11 19.95 10.01
N GLU A 278 -18.16 19.89 10.93
CA GLU A 278 -18.15 20.69 12.16
C GLU A 278 -18.10 22.19 11.88
N ALA A 279 -17.42 22.59 10.81
CA ALA A 279 -17.36 23.99 10.38
C ALA A 279 -18.64 24.50 9.67
N LEU A 280 -19.47 23.58 9.19
CA LEU A 280 -20.78 23.88 8.64
C LEU A 280 -21.78 23.65 9.78
N ASP A 281 -22.45 24.69 10.27
CA ASP A 281 -23.46 24.68 11.37
C ASP A 281 -24.57 23.63 11.19
N GLY A 282 -24.28 22.40 11.08
CA GLY A 282 -25.18 21.31 10.77
C GLY A 282 -24.57 19.92 10.99
N SER A 283 -23.61 19.82 11.91
CA SER A 283 -22.86 18.58 12.19
C SER A 283 -23.76 17.35 12.49
N GLU A 284 -24.99 17.54 12.95
CA GLU A 284 -25.93 16.45 13.20
C GLU A 284 -26.40 15.74 11.92
N VAL A 285 -26.43 16.42 10.79
CA VAL A 285 -26.87 15.85 9.51
C VAL A 285 -25.83 14.88 8.92
N ALA A 286 -24.59 15.01 9.33
CA ALA A 286 -23.49 14.18 8.83
C ALA A 286 -23.41 12.80 9.48
N TYR A 287 -23.94 12.68 10.67
CA TYR A 287 -23.96 11.43 11.40
C TYR A 287 -25.26 10.69 11.10
N GLY A 288 -25.18 9.61 10.36
CA GLY A 288 -26.30 8.70 10.16
C GLY A 288 -26.74 8.05 11.48
N ASN A 289 -27.81 7.30 11.40
CA ASN A 289 -28.38 6.59 12.53
C ASN A 289 -27.32 5.81 13.30
N LEU A 290 -27.46 5.81 14.63
CA LEU A 290 -26.61 5.03 15.52
C LEU A 290 -26.70 3.54 15.17
N VAL A 291 -25.63 2.98 14.66
CA VAL A 291 -25.48 1.53 14.54
C VAL A 291 -24.79 1.05 15.81
N ASN A 292 -25.46 0.25 16.60
CA ASN A 292 -24.94 -0.27 17.90
C ASN A 292 -24.52 0.85 18.88
N GLY A 293 -25.20 2.00 18.87
CA GLY A 293 -24.87 3.11 19.77
C GLY A 293 -23.67 3.97 19.32
N GLN A 294 -23.04 3.65 18.21
CA GLN A 294 -21.94 4.42 17.65
C GLN A 294 -22.40 5.30 16.48
N ARG A 295 -21.96 6.55 16.47
CA ARG A 295 -22.23 7.46 15.34
C ARG A 295 -21.46 6.99 14.11
N GLN A 296 -22.17 6.78 13.01
CA GLN A 296 -21.59 6.41 11.73
C GLN A 296 -21.53 7.60 10.80
N LEU A 297 -20.33 7.90 10.31
CA LEU A 297 -20.14 8.93 9.30
C LEU A 297 -20.74 8.47 7.98
N ASN A 298 -21.45 9.35 7.29
CA ASN A 298 -22.02 9.03 5.97
C ASN A 298 -21.89 10.20 5.00
N PHE A 299 -21.99 9.90 3.72
CA PHE A 299 -22.09 10.87 2.64
C PHE A 299 -23.23 10.46 1.72
N ARG A 300 -24.26 11.31 1.59
CA ARG A 300 -25.45 11.03 0.77
C ARG A 300 -26.12 9.69 1.04
N GLY A 301 -26.17 9.28 2.31
CA GLY A 301 -26.76 8.00 2.71
C GLY A 301 -25.86 6.78 2.52
N ILE A 302 -24.62 6.96 2.05
CA ILE A 302 -23.63 5.90 1.95
C ILE A 302 -22.74 5.96 3.18
N PRO A 303 -22.67 4.89 3.98
CA PRO A 303 -21.79 4.80 5.12
C PRO A 303 -20.31 4.93 4.74
N ILE A 304 -19.54 5.65 5.55
CA ILE A 304 -18.10 5.77 5.42
C ILE A 304 -17.44 4.82 6.41
N ASN A 305 -16.76 3.81 5.90
CA ASN A 305 -16.03 2.82 6.69
C ASN A 305 -14.55 3.26 6.80
N ILE A 306 -14.15 3.63 8.02
CA ILE A 306 -12.79 4.07 8.31
C ILE A 306 -11.92 2.84 8.55
N ARG A 307 -10.86 2.71 7.76
CA ARG A 307 -9.95 1.57 7.80
C ARG A 307 -8.62 1.97 8.41
N GLN A 308 -8.48 1.77 9.73
CA GLN A 308 -7.23 2.06 10.45
C GLN A 308 -6.06 1.17 10.01
N ASP A 309 -6.33 -0.05 9.56
CA ASP A 309 -5.34 -0.93 8.97
C ASP A 309 -4.73 -0.37 7.68
N TRP A 310 -5.48 0.47 6.96
CA TRP A 310 -4.97 1.17 5.78
C TRP A 310 -4.01 2.30 6.14
N ASP A 311 -4.26 3.01 7.25
CA ASP A 311 -3.39 4.10 7.70
C ASP A 311 -1.95 3.61 7.95
N VAL A 312 -1.81 2.42 8.53
CA VAL A 312 -0.50 1.81 8.79
C VAL A 312 0.21 1.39 7.50
N ARG A 313 -0.55 1.05 6.46
CA ARG A 313 0.01 0.49 5.21
C ARG A 313 0.12 1.51 4.08
N ILE A 314 -0.84 2.42 3.98
CA ILE A 314 -0.91 3.40 2.89
C ILE A 314 -0.26 4.73 3.30
N ALA A 315 -0.27 5.08 4.59
CA ALA A 315 0.27 6.35 5.08
C ALA A 315 1.78 6.34 5.37
N ASN A 316 2.41 5.18 5.46
CA ASN A 316 3.86 5.02 5.65
C ASN A 316 4.51 4.62 4.33
#